data_11e179e95093e2c568d5701d2b213a04
#
_entry.id   11e179e95093e2c568d5701d2b213a04
#
_cell.length_a   1.000
_cell.length_b   1.000
_cell.length_c   1.000
_cell.angle_alpha   90.00
_cell.angle_beta   90.00
_cell.angle_gamma   90.00
#
_symmetry.space_group_name_H-M   'P 1'
#
loop_
_entity.id
_entity.type
_entity.pdbx_description
1 polymer ?
#
loop_
_entity_poly.entity_id
_entity_poly.type
_entity_poly.pdbx_seq_one_letter_code
_entity_poly.pdbx_strand_id
1 'polypeptide(L)'
;MTTQILMEKDTEVFVRLICEPHVKMELNHYFRFRPNGYQFMPMFRRKKWDGYVYLFNMDSNRIYAGLKSEISRFSVDREYELIDNTGEIFEPISNDDYFKFLTSFPCEYKLRDYQSLAVRHSIDNKRCVLLSPTASGKSLIIYYLIRYYLPEKALVIVPTLSLVSQMYSDFEAYAKIDDSFDAEQLVHKIYGGQEKETDKPIVISTWQSLYELNKDFFSDFSLVIGDEAHLYKARSLTKILKNLENTPYRIGTTGTLDGVEVHKLILEGLFGSIKKVTTTKELIKNKTISSIDINCLILKYNKKECAVVSKMNYQEEIDFIVSHPERNKYICNLVESLKGNTLVLFQLIEKHGNILHSILEEIVDSSRKIFFVYGGTDADSREKVRELVEKEKDAIICASYGVYSTGINIRNIHNIVFASPSKSRIRNLQSIGRGLRKSETKDSARLYDISDDLTHNDRKNYTLNHFSERIKIYSSEQFPYKIYVISLKG
;
A
#
# COMPACT_ATOMS: atom_id res chain seq x y z
N MET A 1 35.34 28.01 15.55
CA MET A 1 35.36 26.53 15.39
C MET A 1 34.02 26.11 14.84
N THR A 2 34.00 25.35 13.75
CA THR A 2 32.76 24.86 13.19
C THR A 2 32.23 23.77 14.11
N THR A 3 30.94 23.81 14.46
CA THR A 3 30.32 22.79 15.28
C THR A 3 30.25 21.50 14.51
N GLN A 4 30.67 20.39 15.11
CA GLN A 4 30.78 19.10 14.44
C GLN A 4 29.72 18.10 14.91
N ILE A 5 29.26 17.25 13.99
CA ILE A 5 28.45 16.09 14.28
C ILE A 5 29.19 14.87 13.75
N LEU A 6 29.62 13.98 14.64
CA LEU A 6 30.22 12.70 14.25
C LEU A 6 29.12 11.64 14.17
N MET A 7 28.99 11.01 13.00
CA MET A 7 28.03 9.93 12.76
C MET A 7 28.76 8.60 12.69
N GLU A 8 28.39 7.68 13.59
CA GLU A 8 28.98 6.34 13.68
C GLU A 8 27.92 5.27 13.47
N LYS A 9 28.31 4.14 12.88
CA LYS A 9 27.44 2.98 12.75
C LYS A 9 27.24 2.32 14.13
N ASP A 10 25.98 2.06 14.50
CA ASP A 10 25.65 1.31 15.70
C ASP A 10 25.15 -0.12 15.33
N THR A 11 24.16 -0.20 14.44
CA THR A 11 23.66 -1.43 13.84
C THR A 11 23.21 -1.15 12.40
N GLU A 12 22.68 -2.15 11.70
CA GLU A 12 22.03 -1.89 10.41
C GLU A 12 20.70 -1.10 10.55
N VAL A 13 20.21 -0.89 11.75
CA VAL A 13 18.98 -0.12 12.03
C VAL A 13 19.28 1.31 12.44
N PHE A 14 20.36 1.52 13.20
CA PHE A 14 20.68 2.80 13.85
C PHE A 14 22.10 3.28 13.59
N VAL A 15 22.22 4.60 13.51
CA VAL A 15 23.49 5.30 13.65
C VAL A 15 23.49 6.09 14.95
N ARG A 16 24.67 6.36 15.52
CA ARG A 16 24.86 7.27 16.65
C ARG A 16 25.36 8.61 16.16
N LEU A 17 24.79 9.68 16.71
CA LEU A 17 25.23 11.05 16.47
C LEU A 17 25.92 11.59 17.74
N ILE A 18 27.23 11.78 17.65
CA ILE A 18 28.03 12.32 18.74
C ILE A 18 28.25 13.80 18.44
N CYS A 19 27.70 14.66 19.27
CA CYS A 19 27.75 16.11 19.12
C CYS A 19 27.51 16.80 20.45
N GLU A 20 27.70 18.12 20.48
CA GLU A 20 27.50 18.95 21.65
C GLU A 20 26.04 18.97 22.14
N PRO A 21 25.79 19.24 23.44
CA PRO A 21 24.44 19.19 24.01
C PRO A 21 23.41 20.09 23.31
N HIS A 22 23.80 21.27 22.87
CA HIS A 22 22.87 22.16 22.15
C HIS A 22 22.45 21.56 20.78
N VAL A 23 23.40 20.94 20.04
CA VAL A 23 23.11 20.26 18.79
C VAL A 23 22.19 19.08 19.00
N LYS A 24 22.35 18.32 20.09
CA LYS A 24 21.39 17.21 20.44
C LYS A 24 19.98 17.73 20.66
N MET A 25 19.83 18.89 21.30
CA MET A 25 18.50 19.51 21.50
C MET A 25 17.91 19.94 20.16
N GLU A 26 18.69 20.49 19.25
CA GLU A 26 18.24 20.88 17.92
C GLU A 26 17.86 19.64 17.07
N LEU A 27 18.68 18.61 17.07
CA LEU A 27 18.36 17.31 16.43
C LEU A 27 17.06 16.72 16.97
N ASN A 28 16.89 16.70 18.29
CA ASN A 28 15.67 16.21 18.90
C ASN A 28 14.46 17.04 18.49
N HIS A 29 14.61 18.36 18.37
CA HIS A 29 13.55 19.24 17.91
C HIS A 29 13.27 19.09 16.42
N TYR A 30 14.27 18.91 15.57
CA TYR A 30 14.14 18.72 14.13
C TYR A 30 13.49 17.38 13.79
N PHE A 31 13.89 16.30 14.45
CA PHE A 31 13.40 14.94 14.23
C PHE A 31 12.24 14.54 15.13
N ARG A 32 11.43 15.50 15.60
CA ARG A 32 10.19 15.24 16.33
C ARG A 32 8.97 15.70 15.55
N PHE A 33 7.90 14.93 15.64
CA PHE A 33 6.67 15.19 14.88
C PHE A 33 5.43 14.90 15.70
N ARG A 34 4.35 15.61 15.44
CA ARG A 34 3.02 15.32 15.98
C ARG A 34 2.22 14.51 14.97
N PRO A 35 1.80 13.27 15.29
CA PRO A 35 0.93 12.50 14.41
C PRO A 35 -0.45 13.16 14.30
N ASN A 36 -1.08 13.01 13.13
CA ASN A 36 -2.42 13.56 12.92
C ASN A 36 -3.39 13.01 13.96
N GLY A 37 -4.19 13.90 14.57
CA GLY A 37 -5.16 13.51 15.59
C GLY A 37 -4.56 13.19 16.97
N TYR A 38 -3.31 13.56 17.25
CA TYR A 38 -2.65 13.30 18.53
C TYR A 38 -3.48 13.81 19.73
N GLN A 39 -4.20 14.94 19.55
CA GLN A 39 -5.08 15.52 20.59
C GLN A 39 -6.23 14.60 21.01
N PHE A 40 -6.59 13.64 20.17
CA PHE A 40 -7.65 12.65 20.47
C PHE A 40 -7.10 11.37 21.09
N MET A 41 -5.78 11.20 21.14
CA MET A 41 -5.17 9.99 21.69
C MET A 41 -5.27 9.97 23.22
N PRO A 42 -5.65 8.82 23.83
CA PRO A 42 -5.86 8.71 25.28
C PRO A 42 -4.62 9.11 26.11
N MET A 43 -3.43 8.78 25.65
CA MET A 43 -2.16 9.10 26.34
C MET A 43 -1.93 10.62 26.39
N PHE A 44 -2.22 11.34 25.31
CA PHE A 44 -2.12 12.81 25.28
C PHE A 44 -3.18 13.45 26.18
N ARG A 45 -4.44 13.00 26.07
CA ARG A 45 -5.54 13.50 26.91
C ARG A 45 -5.28 13.29 28.40
N ARG A 46 -4.62 12.18 28.78
CA ARG A 46 -4.21 11.88 30.15
C ARG A 46 -2.91 12.56 30.56
N LYS A 47 -2.33 13.42 29.72
CA LYS A 47 -1.03 14.12 29.95
C LYS A 47 0.14 13.16 30.24
N LYS A 48 0.07 11.91 29.76
CA LYS A 48 1.15 10.91 29.88
C LYS A 48 2.10 10.91 28.68
N TRP A 49 1.85 11.73 27.69
CA TRP A 49 2.63 11.89 26.47
C TRP A 49 2.46 13.32 25.96
N ASP A 50 3.53 13.94 25.49
CA ASP A 50 3.58 15.33 25.02
C ASP A 50 3.04 15.53 23.58
N GLY A 51 2.61 14.45 22.94
CA GLY A 51 2.08 14.46 21.59
C GLY A 51 3.13 14.35 20.48
N TYR A 52 4.42 14.20 20.82
CA TYR A 52 5.49 14.05 19.84
C TYR A 52 5.97 12.61 19.71
N VAL A 53 6.31 12.26 18.49
CA VAL A 53 7.13 11.08 18.15
C VAL A 53 8.53 11.59 17.88
N TYR A 54 9.50 11.05 18.58
CA TYR A 54 10.91 11.41 18.47
C TYR A 54 11.65 10.33 17.68
N LEU A 55 12.28 10.72 16.56
CA LEU A 55 13.10 9.79 15.75
C LEU A 55 14.57 9.80 16.22
N PHE A 56 15.04 10.89 16.80
CA PHE A 56 16.32 10.95 17.49
C PHE A 56 16.13 10.74 19.00
N ASN A 57 16.85 9.77 19.55
CA ASN A 57 16.85 9.49 20.99
C ASN A 57 18.06 10.17 21.65
N MET A 58 17.83 11.15 22.51
CA MET A 58 18.87 11.95 23.15
C MET A 58 19.73 11.14 24.15
N ASP A 59 19.14 10.13 24.81
CA ASP A 59 19.85 9.37 25.84
C ASP A 59 20.85 8.39 25.22
N SER A 60 20.44 7.70 24.14
CA SER A 60 21.29 6.76 23.42
C SER A 60 22.04 7.38 22.23
N ASN A 61 21.76 8.64 21.89
CA ASN A 61 22.25 9.35 20.69
C ASN A 61 21.91 8.63 19.37
N ARG A 62 20.89 7.80 19.34
CA ARG A 62 20.51 6.95 18.21
C ARG A 62 19.47 7.62 17.33
N ILE A 63 19.65 7.46 16.02
CA ILE A 63 18.66 7.77 15.00
C ILE A 63 18.66 6.64 13.96
N TYR A 64 17.57 6.48 13.23
CA TYR A 64 17.50 5.46 12.18
C TYR A 64 18.56 5.70 11.10
N ALA A 65 19.27 4.62 10.72
CA ALA A 65 20.34 4.66 9.74
C ALA A 65 19.86 5.13 8.34
N GLY A 66 18.62 4.83 7.97
CA GLY A 66 18.06 5.27 6.68
C GLY A 66 17.83 6.77 6.57
N LEU A 67 17.96 7.56 7.66
CA LEU A 67 17.81 9.03 7.66
C LEU A 67 19.11 9.79 7.39
N LYS A 68 20.17 9.14 6.92
CA LYS A 68 21.46 9.80 6.64
C LYS A 68 21.32 11.04 5.77
N SER A 69 20.52 11.01 4.72
CA SER A 69 20.28 12.16 3.84
C SER A 69 19.60 13.33 4.57
N GLU A 70 18.68 13.04 5.50
CA GLU A 70 18.01 14.07 6.30
C GLU A 70 18.96 14.65 7.37
N ILE A 71 19.85 13.81 7.94
CA ILE A 71 20.90 14.27 8.86
C ILE A 71 21.88 15.20 8.12
N SER A 72 22.27 14.81 6.90
CA SER A 72 23.14 15.66 6.07
C SER A 72 22.45 16.99 5.74
N ARG A 73 21.16 16.98 5.39
CA ARG A 73 20.40 18.22 5.17
C ARG A 73 20.37 19.10 6.41
N PHE A 74 20.04 18.52 7.58
CA PHE A 74 20.05 19.25 8.84
C PHE A 74 21.39 19.92 9.11
N SER A 75 22.49 19.20 8.87
CA SER A 75 23.85 19.72 9.10
C SER A 75 24.17 20.90 8.16
N VAL A 76 23.79 20.78 6.87
CA VAL A 76 23.98 21.87 5.91
C VAL A 76 23.13 23.10 6.27
N ASP A 77 21.85 22.89 6.63
CA ASP A 77 20.92 23.99 7.00
C ASP A 77 21.37 24.75 8.26
N ARG A 78 22.20 24.13 9.10
CA ARG A 78 22.73 24.70 10.36
C ARG A 78 24.20 25.10 10.29
N GLU A 79 24.83 24.94 9.13
CA GLU A 79 26.26 25.18 8.93
C GLU A 79 27.14 24.33 9.87
N TYR A 80 26.68 23.09 10.20
CA TYR A 80 27.44 22.11 10.98
C TYR A 80 28.28 21.23 10.06
N GLU A 81 29.46 20.85 10.49
CA GLU A 81 30.30 19.87 9.81
C GLU A 81 29.85 18.46 10.18
N LEU A 82 29.35 17.69 9.20
CA LEU A 82 28.99 16.28 9.38
C LEU A 82 30.17 15.38 8.99
N ILE A 83 30.68 14.63 9.97
CA ILE A 83 31.74 13.64 9.77
C ILE A 83 31.09 12.28 9.74
N ASP A 84 31.02 11.64 8.55
CA ASP A 84 30.48 10.28 8.39
C ASP A 84 31.58 9.24 8.64
N ASN A 85 31.53 8.62 9.81
CA ASN A 85 32.44 7.55 10.24
C ASN A 85 31.75 6.19 10.26
N THR A 86 30.68 6.00 9.48
CA THR A 86 29.92 4.72 9.44
C THR A 86 30.64 3.62 8.68
N GLY A 87 31.69 3.93 7.93
CA GLY A 87 32.46 2.98 7.13
C GLY A 87 31.68 2.42 5.93
N GLU A 88 30.51 2.99 5.60
CA GLU A 88 29.75 2.56 4.43
C GLU A 88 30.34 3.18 3.17
N ILE A 89 30.91 2.32 2.33
CA ILE A 89 31.40 2.71 1.01
C ILE A 89 30.26 2.53 0.00
N PHE A 90 29.96 3.59 -0.72
CA PHE A 90 29.00 3.55 -1.82
C PHE A 90 29.74 3.20 -3.12
N GLU A 91 29.57 1.96 -3.57
CA GLU A 91 30.09 1.50 -4.84
C GLU A 91 28.92 1.04 -5.72
N PRO A 92 28.48 1.87 -6.68
CA PRO A 92 27.42 1.47 -7.59
C PRO A 92 27.88 0.33 -8.50
N ILE A 93 26.98 -0.61 -8.80
CA ILE A 93 27.27 -1.72 -9.70
C ILE A 93 27.66 -1.21 -11.09
N SER A 94 28.72 -1.77 -11.67
CA SER A 94 29.12 -1.42 -13.04
C SER A 94 28.04 -1.80 -14.06
N ASN A 95 28.01 -1.14 -15.21
CA ASN A 95 27.06 -1.49 -16.28
C ASN A 95 27.26 -2.94 -16.75
N ASP A 96 28.51 -3.38 -16.86
CA ASP A 96 28.85 -4.72 -17.32
C ASP A 96 28.43 -5.80 -16.32
N ASP A 97 28.64 -5.58 -15.03
CA ASP A 97 28.25 -6.52 -13.99
C ASP A 97 26.72 -6.55 -13.81
N TYR A 98 26.06 -5.41 -13.95
CA TYR A 98 24.59 -5.38 -13.96
C TYR A 98 24.02 -6.12 -15.17
N PHE A 99 24.60 -5.94 -16.36
CA PHE A 99 24.19 -6.66 -17.55
C PHE A 99 24.46 -8.17 -17.43
N LYS A 100 25.63 -8.59 -16.92
CA LYS A 100 25.91 -9.99 -16.60
C LYS A 100 24.88 -10.58 -15.65
N PHE A 101 24.51 -9.84 -14.59
CA PHE A 101 23.47 -10.27 -13.67
C PHE A 101 22.13 -10.49 -14.39
N LEU A 102 21.65 -9.52 -15.19
CA LEU A 102 20.39 -9.65 -15.91
C LEU A 102 20.35 -10.83 -16.89
N THR A 103 21.49 -11.30 -17.33
CA THR A 103 21.63 -12.43 -18.26
C THR A 103 22.07 -13.72 -17.59
N SER A 104 22.33 -13.74 -16.29
CA SER A 104 22.87 -14.89 -15.56
C SER A 104 21.86 -16.02 -15.34
N PHE A 105 20.56 -15.75 -15.50
CA PHE A 105 19.49 -16.74 -15.38
C PHE A 105 18.37 -16.46 -16.39
N PRO A 106 17.72 -17.50 -16.92
CA PRO A 106 16.54 -17.33 -17.75
C PRO A 106 15.34 -16.93 -16.87
N CYS A 107 14.49 -16.03 -17.37
CA CYS A 107 13.24 -15.65 -16.70
C CYS A 107 12.13 -15.54 -17.74
N GLU A 108 10.98 -16.11 -17.45
CA GLU A 108 9.79 -16.05 -18.32
C GLU A 108 9.41 -14.59 -18.64
N TYR A 109 9.65 -13.68 -17.70
CA TYR A 109 9.30 -12.26 -17.84
C TYR A 109 10.53 -11.36 -17.79
N LYS A 110 10.75 -10.62 -18.87
CA LYS A 110 11.83 -9.61 -18.91
C LYS A 110 11.43 -8.35 -18.14
N LEU A 111 12.38 -7.75 -17.43
CA LEU A 111 12.19 -6.46 -16.79
C LEU A 111 11.92 -5.38 -17.84
N ARG A 112 10.93 -4.54 -17.56
CA ARG A 112 10.75 -3.27 -18.27
C ARG A 112 11.80 -2.26 -17.81
N ASP A 113 12.05 -1.21 -18.60
CA ASP A 113 13.08 -0.21 -18.29
C ASP A 113 12.98 0.34 -16.88
N TYR A 114 11.78 0.76 -16.45
CA TYR A 114 11.57 1.30 -15.11
C TYR A 114 11.77 0.26 -14.01
N GLN A 115 11.48 -1.01 -14.27
CA GLN A 115 11.74 -2.12 -13.32
C GLN A 115 13.24 -2.41 -13.21
N SER A 116 13.95 -2.44 -14.34
CA SER A 116 15.40 -2.57 -14.37
C SER A 116 16.09 -1.44 -13.60
N LEU A 117 15.67 -0.19 -13.83
CA LEU A 117 16.16 0.97 -13.08
C LEU A 117 15.87 0.87 -11.58
N ALA A 118 14.73 0.31 -11.19
CA ALA A 118 14.38 0.11 -9.78
C ALA A 118 15.26 -0.97 -9.12
N VAL A 119 15.49 -2.10 -9.80
CA VAL A 119 16.38 -3.16 -9.34
C VAL A 119 17.79 -2.61 -9.15
N ARG A 120 18.34 -1.94 -10.18
CA ARG A 120 19.66 -1.33 -10.12
C ARG A 120 19.78 -0.33 -8.98
N HIS A 121 18.81 0.59 -8.84
CA HIS A 121 18.79 1.55 -7.75
C HIS A 121 18.82 0.89 -6.38
N SER A 122 18.11 -0.23 -6.21
CA SER A 122 18.09 -0.98 -4.95
C SER A 122 19.43 -1.64 -4.65
N ILE A 123 20.11 -2.17 -5.67
CA ILE A 123 21.45 -2.75 -5.54
C ILE A 123 22.46 -1.66 -5.16
N ASP A 124 22.48 -0.57 -5.92
CA ASP A 124 23.41 0.54 -5.71
C ASP A 124 23.28 1.15 -4.31
N ASN A 125 22.07 1.34 -3.82
CA ASN A 125 21.83 2.04 -2.55
C ASN A 125 21.71 1.10 -1.34
N LYS A 126 21.59 -0.22 -1.52
CA LYS A 126 21.38 -1.21 -0.45
C LYS A 126 20.09 -1.01 0.37
N ARG A 127 19.61 0.23 0.47
CA ARG A 127 18.46 0.66 1.26
C ARG A 127 17.62 1.66 0.47
N CYS A 128 16.34 1.35 0.25
CA CYS A 128 15.42 2.30 -0.36
C CYS A 128 13.95 1.88 -0.17
N VAL A 129 13.06 2.82 -0.39
CA VAL A 129 11.64 2.55 -0.61
C VAL A 129 11.31 2.79 -2.08
N LEU A 130 10.85 1.77 -2.77
CA LEU A 130 10.40 1.84 -4.16
C LEU A 130 8.92 2.23 -4.20
N LEU A 131 8.64 3.47 -4.58
CA LEU A 131 7.27 3.93 -4.81
C LEU A 131 6.86 3.59 -6.24
N SER A 132 6.07 2.53 -6.39
CA SER A 132 5.66 1.95 -7.67
C SER A 132 4.18 1.60 -7.65
N PRO A 133 3.34 2.14 -8.55
CA PRO A 133 1.89 1.96 -8.52
C PRO A 133 1.46 0.49 -8.53
N THR A 134 0.20 0.24 -8.15
CA THR A 134 -0.40 -1.09 -8.33
C THR A 134 -0.34 -1.49 -9.80
N ALA A 135 -0.13 -2.77 -10.07
CA ALA A 135 0.05 -3.35 -11.41
C ALA A 135 1.34 -2.91 -12.17
N SER A 136 2.31 -2.29 -11.51
CA SER A 136 3.64 -2.01 -12.07
C SER A 136 4.57 -3.22 -12.11
N GLY A 137 4.18 -4.36 -11.53
CA GLY A 137 4.98 -5.58 -11.44
C GLY A 137 6.04 -5.53 -10.33
N LYS A 138 5.67 -5.08 -9.13
CA LYS A 138 6.54 -5.07 -7.95
C LYS A 138 7.08 -6.44 -7.60
N SER A 139 6.29 -7.51 -7.72
CA SER A 139 6.73 -8.89 -7.44
C SER A 139 7.88 -9.34 -8.32
N LEU A 140 7.92 -8.91 -9.60
CA LEU A 140 9.05 -9.19 -10.47
C LEU A 140 10.33 -8.45 -10.04
N ILE A 141 10.21 -7.19 -9.59
CA ILE A 141 11.35 -6.46 -9.01
C ILE A 141 11.88 -7.20 -7.77
N ILE A 142 10.97 -7.64 -6.87
CA ILE A 142 11.33 -8.43 -5.68
C ILE A 142 12.04 -9.71 -6.07
N TYR A 143 11.54 -10.46 -7.06
CA TYR A 143 12.18 -11.68 -7.55
C TYR A 143 13.61 -11.44 -8.04
N TYR A 144 13.82 -10.40 -8.88
CA TYR A 144 15.18 -10.08 -9.37
C TYR A 144 16.12 -9.64 -8.23
N LEU A 145 15.63 -8.92 -7.23
CA LEU A 145 16.44 -8.57 -6.05
C LEU A 145 16.84 -9.82 -5.25
N ILE A 146 15.94 -10.75 -5.05
CA ILE A 146 16.25 -12.04 -4.40
C ILE A 146 17.28 -12.79 -5.21
N ARG A 147 17.13 -12.89 -6.53
CA ARG A 147 18.10 -13.56 -7.42
C ARG A 147 19.48 -12.92 -7.37
N TYR A 148 19.54 -11.59 -7.21
CA TYR A 148 20.82 -10.89 -7.09
C TYR A 148 21.56 -11.22 -5.79
N TYR A 149 20.83 -11.32 -4.68
CA TYR A 149 21.41 -11.56 -3.36
C TYR A 149 21.55 -13.03 -2.98
N LEU A 150 21.01 -13.98 -3.75
CA LEU A 150 21.26 -15.40 -3.50
C LEU A 150 22.76 -15.73 -3.60
N PRO A 151 23.29 -16.57 -2.68
CA PRO A 151 22.58 -17.42 -1.70
C PRO A 151 22.31 -16.77 -0.33
N GLU A 152 22.46 -15.49 -0.18
CA GLU A 152 22.18 -14.76 1.08
C GLU A 152 20.74 -15.01 1.55
N LYS A 153 20.54 -15.13 2.88
CA LYS A 153 19.22 -15.37 3.46
C LYS A 153 18.33 -14.14 3.36
N ALA A 154 17.17 -14.29 2.73
CA ALA A 154 16.23 -13.21 2.42
C ALA A 154 14.90 -13.39 3.14
N LEU A 155 14.37 -12.31 3.75
CA LEU A 155 13.06 -12.24 4.36
C LEU A 155 12.14 -11.30 3.56
N VAL A 156 11.06 -11.85 3.01
CA VAL A 156 10.00 -11.08 2.34
C VAL A 156 8.79 -11.02 3.25
N ILE A 157 8.41 -9.80 3.66
CA ILE A 157 7.29 -9.58 4.56
C ILE A 157 6.12 -8.99 3.78
N VAL A 158 4.99 -9.69 3.80
CA VAL A 158 3.76 -9.30 3.11
C VAL A 158 2.60 -9.11 4.10
N PRO A 159 1.59 -8.29 3.78
CA PRO A 159 0.53 -7.96 4.74
C PRO A 159 -0.47 -9.08 5.02
N THR A 160 -0.70 -10.02 4.11
CA THR A 160 -1.76 -11.03 4.22
C THR A 160 -1.33 -12.40 3.73
N LEU A 161 -2.02 -13.43 4.21
CA LEU A 161 -1.83 -14.83 3.81
C LEU A 161 -1.97 -15.06 2.30
N SER A 162 -2.97 -14.46 1.69
CA SER A 162 -3.17 -14.57 0.24
C SER A 162 -2.00 -13.98 -0.55
N LEU A 163 -1.32 -12.95 -0.02
CA LEU A 163 -0.12 -12.41 -0.64
C LEU A 163 1.12 -13.29 -0.44
N VAL A 164 1.20 -14.08 0.64
CA VAL A 164 2.24 -15.12 0.80
C VAL A 164 2.13 -16.15 -0.32
N SER A 165 0.93 -16.69 -0.52
CA SER A 165 0.67 -17.68 -1.58
C SER A 165 0.85 -17.08 -2.97
N GLN A 166 0.38 -15.86 -3.20
CA GLN A 166 0.54 -15.17 -4.49
C GLN A 166 2.03 -14.91 -4.80
N MET A 167 2.81 -14.41 -3.84
CA MET A 167 4.24 -14.14 -4.04
C MET A 167 5.01 -15.43 -4.37
N TYR A 168 4.67 -16.51 -3.69
CA TYR A 168 5.23 -17.83 -3.99
C TYR A 168 4.90 -18.29 -5.41
N SER A 169 3.61 -18.24 -5.80
CA SER A 169 3.20 -18.61 -7.17
C SER A 169 3.76 -17.67 -8.23
N ASP A 170 3.94 -16.39 -7.92
CA ASP A 170 4.61 -15.45 -8.83
C ASP A 170 6.08 -15.91 -9.07
N PHE A 171 6.80 -16.34 -8.02
CA PHE A 171 8.18 -16.83 -8.15
C PHE A 171 8.26 -18.11 -8.96
N GLU A 172 7.34 -19.07 -8.74
CA GLU A 172 7.24 -20.27 -9.59
C GLU A 172 7.02 -19.90 -11.06
N ALA A 173 6.11 -18.97 -11.32
CA ALA A 173 5.82 -18.53 -12.69
C ALA A 173 7.03 -17.82 -13.35
N TYR A 174 7.78 -17.01 -12.58
CA TYR A 174 8.98 -16.32 -13.09
C TYR A 174 10.13 -17.27 -13.38
N ALA A 175 10.28 -18.30 -12.55
CA ALA A 175 11.31 -19.31 -12.66
C ALA A 175 10.97 -20.46 -13.62
N LYS A 176 9.79 -20.44 -14.27
CA LYS A 176 9.27 -21.57 -15.07
C LYS A 176 10.26 -22.16 -16.10
N ILE A 177 11.18 -21.35 -16.60
CA ILE A 177 12.20 -21.73 -17.58
C ILE A 177 13.62 -21.74 -16.99
N ASP A 178 13.74 -21.69 -15.67
CA ASP A 178 15.01 -21.57 -14.95
C ASP A 178 15.23 -22.76 -14.02
N ASP A 179 15.98 -23.77 -14.49
CA ASP A 179 16.32 -24.95 -13.72
C ASP A 179 17.18 -24.64 -12.46
N SER A 180 17.76 -23.45 -12.37
CA SER A 180 18.55 -23.02 -11.20
C SER A 180 17.73 -22.49 -10.03
N PHE A 181 16.41 -22.32 -10.18
CA PHE A 181 15.52 -21.83 -9.14
C PHE A 181 14.32 -22.76 -8.95
N ASP A 182 14.41 -23.61 -7.96
CA ASP A 182 13.28 -24.43 -7.50
C ASP A 182 12.62 -23.78 -6.29
N ALA A 183 11.42 -23.24 -6.47
CA ALA A 183 10.69 -22.56 -5.39
C ALA A 183 10.37 -23.50 -4.22
N GLU A 184 10.13 -24.79 -4.47
CA GLU A 184 9.87 -25.77 -3.41
C GLU A 184 11.10 -25.98 -2.53
N GLN A 185 12.30 -25.98 -3.09
CA GLN A 185 13.56 -26.15 -2.35
C GLN A 185 14.04 -24.84 -1.71
N LEU A 186 13.88 -23.71 -2.38
CA LEU A 186 14.47 -22.43 -1.98
C LEU A 186 13.59 -21.56 -1.11
N VAL A 187 12.26 -21.71 -1.19
CA VAL A 187 11.31 -20.80 -0.52
C VAL A 187 10.57 -21.50 0.61
N HIS A 188 10.60 -20.87 1.79
CA HIS A 188 9.79 -21.26 2.94
C HIS A 188 8.69 -20.24 3.20
N LYS A 189 7.45 -20.73 3.44
CA LYS A 189 6.29 -19.90 3.73
C LYS A 189 5.96 -19.98 5.21
N ILE A 190 5.99 -18.85 5.93
CA ILE A 190 5.62 -18.80 7.35
C ILE A 190 4.27 -18.06 7.49
N TYR A 191 3.25 -18.81 7.94
CA TYR A 191 1.94 -18.28 8.32
C TYR A 191 1.32 -19.14 9.40
N GLY A 192 0.14 -18.77 9.95
CA GLY A 192 -0.47 -19.41 11.11
C GLY A 192 -0.44 -20.93 11.07
N GLY A 193 0.22 -21.55 12.06
CA GLY A 193 0.34 -23.01 12.20
C GLY A 193 1.51 -23.66 11.43
N GLN A 194 2.25 -22.91 10.61
CA GLN A 194 3.43 -23.44 9.90
C GLN A 194 4.69 -23.38 10.77
N GLU A 195 5.65 -24.28 10.46
CA GLU A 195 6.98 -24.30 11.08
C GLU A 195 7.69 -22.96 10.82
N LYS A 196 8.38 -22.43 11.83
CA LYS A 196 9.00 -21.11 11.77
C LYS A 196 10.50 -21.19 11.45
N GLU A 197 11.15 -22.31 11.80
CA GLU A 197 12.57 -22.55 11.52
C GLU A 197 12.76 -23.19 10.15
N THR A 198 13.78 -22.76 9.43
CA THR A 198 14.10 -23.28 8.10
C THR A 198 15.52 -22.95 7.69
N ASP A 199 16.15 -23.89 6.99
CA ASP A 199 17.44 -23.67 6.32
C ASP A 199 17.30 -23.08 4.90
N LYS A 200 16.07 -22.97 4.40
CA LYS A 200 15.83 -22.40 3.06
C LYS A 200 16.26 -20.94 3.02
N PRO A 201 16.91 -20.50 1.93
CA PRO A 201 17.46 -19.17 1.84
C PRO A 201 16.39 -18.05 1.71
N ILE A 202 15.18 -18.38 1.27
CA ILE A 202 14.12 -17.39 1.07
C ILE A 202 12.95 -17.69 2.00
N VAL A 203 12.57 -16.72 2.85
CA VAL A 203 11.41 -16.80 3.73
C VAL A 203 10.38 -15.77 3.30
N ILE A 204 9.15 -16.21 2.99
CA ILE A 204 8.00 -15.33 2.76
C ILE A 204 7.05 -15.46 3.93
N SER A 205 6.75 -14.35 4.61
CA SER A 205 5.95 -14.38 5.83
C SER A 205 4.98 -13.20 5.94
N THR A 206 3.93 -13.40 6.72
CA THR A 206 3.11 -12.27 7.20
C THR A 206 3.75 -11.65 8.44
N TRP A 207 3.53 -10.36 8.67
CA TRP A 207 4.06 -9.68 9.86
C TRP A 207 3.47 -10.25 11.17
N GLN A 208 2.24 -10.78 11.14
CA GLN A 208 1.59 -11.38 12.30
C GLN A 208 2.37 -12.62 12.79
N SER A 209 2.88 -13.41 11.86
CA SER A 209 3.67 -14.60 12.16
C SER A 209 5.07 -14.28 12.71
N LEU A 210 5.61 -13.12 12.38
CA LEU A 210 6.95 -12.67 12.77
C LEU A 210 6.98 -11.86 14.07
N TYR A 211 5.87 -11.21 14.42
CA TYR A 211 5.84 -10.20 15.51
C TYR A 211 6.24 -10.73 16.88
N GLU A 212 5.95 -12.01 17.15
CA GLU A 212 6.22 -12.67 18.43
C GLU A 212 7.53 -13.46 18.43
N LEU A 213 8.26 -13.50 17.31
CA LEU A 213 9.50 -14.24 17.21
C LEU A 213 10.63 -13.55 17.98
N ASN A 214 11.54 -14.37 18.53
CA ASN A 214 12.73 -13.91 19.21
C ASN A 214 13.68 -13.18 18.23
N LYS A 215 14.53 -12.33 18.77
CA LYS A 215 15.51 -11.57 18.00
C LYS A 215 16.49 -12.50 17.23
N ASP A 216 16.81 -13.65 17.80
CA ASP A 216 17.73 -14.60 17.19
C ASP A 216 17.25 -15.14 15.85
N PHE A 217 15.92 -15.28 15.66
CA PHE A 217 15.35 -15.63 14.36
C PHE A 217 15.77 -14.66 13.22
N PHE A 218 15.99 -13.41 13.57
CA PHE A 218 16.29 -12.35 12.60
C PHE A 218 17.77 -12.16 12.32
N SER A 219 18.66 -12.85 13.05
CA SER A 219 20.12 -12.65 13.02
C SER A 219 20.77 -12.99 11.66
N ASP A 220 20.21 -13.97 10.97
CA ASP A 220 20.82 -14.58 9.79
C ASP A 220 20.37 -13.96 8.46
N PHE A 221 19.39 -13.07 8.50
CA PHE A 221 18.90 -12.43 7.29
C PHE A 221 19.80 -11.29 6.84
N SER A 222 20.34 -11.39 5.61
CA SER A 222 21.10 -10.33 4.97
C SER A 222 20.21 -9.36 4.19
N LEU A 223 19.07 -9.84 3.66
CA LEU A 223 18.10 -9.05 2.89
C LEU A 223 16.72 -9.07 3.57
N VAL A 224 16.11 -7.90 3.72
CA VAL A 224 14.69 -7.77 4.05
C VAL A 224 13.97 -6.97 2.97
N ILE A 225 12.86 -7.51 2.49
CA ILE A 225 11.95 -6.83 1.57
C ILE A 225 10.58 -6.69 2.24
N GLY A 226 10.13 -5.44 2.46
CA GLY A 226 8.82 -5.13 2.99
C GLY A 226 7.87 -4.73 1.88
N ASP A 227 6.95 -5.62 1.49
CA ASP A 227 5.89 -5.22 0.57
C ASP A 227 4.79 -4.43 1.29
N GLU A 228 4.11 -3.55 0.56
CA GLU A 228 3.20 -2.54 1.10
C GLU A 228 3.84 -1.73 2.25
N ALA A 229 5.02 -1.19 1.99
CA ALA A 229 5.87 -0.51 2.97
C ALA A 229 5.16 0.61 3.76
N HIS A 230 4.12 1.22 3.20
CA HIS A 230 3.29 2.22 3.88
C HIS A 230 2.64 1.73 5.20
N LEU A 231 2.57 0.41 5.41
CA LEU A 231 2.06 -0.20 6.66
C LEU A 231 3.10 -0.19 7.79
N TYR A 232 4.39 -0.06 7.48
CA TYR A 232 5.49 -0.18 8.46
C TYR A 232 5.62 0.99 9.44
N LYS A 233 4.75 1.98 9.34
CA LYS A 233 4.51 2.97 10.39
C LYS A 233 3.85 2.37 11.64
N ALA A 234 3.23 1.19 11.55
CA ALA A 234 2.63 0.50 12.68
C ALA A 234 3.71 -0.07 13.63
N ARG A 235 3.43 -0.03 14.92
CA ARG A 235 4.36 -0.43 15.99
C ARG A 235 4.90 -1.86 15.84
N SER A 236 4.03 -2.80 15.43
CA SER A 236 4.38 -4.20 15.21
C SER A 236 5.40 -4.38 14.10
N LEU A 237 5.14 -3.77 12.94
CA LEU A 237 6.03 -3.84 11.79
C LEU A 237 7.36 -3.11 12.05
N THR A 238 7.32 -1.95 12.70
CA THR A 238 8.53 -1.23 13.14
C THR A 238 9.37 -2.08 14.09
N LYS A 239 8.74 -2.86 15.01
CA LYS A 239 9.45 -3.77 15.92
C LYS A 239 10.19 -4.87 15.16
N ILE A 240 9.55 -5.49 14.18
CA ILE A 240 10.18 -6.53 13.34
C ILE A 240 11.43 -5.97 12.65
N LEU A 241 11.31 -4.80 12.00
CA LEU A 241 12.44 -4.20 11.31
C LEU A 241 13.56 -3.75 12.25
N LYS A 242 13.26 -3.42 13.50
CA LYS A 242 14.26 -3.13 14.54
C LYS A 242 15.04 -4.35 15.00
N ASN A 243 14.44 -5.54 14.94
CA ASN A 243 15.10 -6.79 15.31
C ASN A 243 16.11 -7.27 14.23
N LEU A 244 16.01 -6.77 13.01
CA LEU A 244 16.92 -7.07 11.90
C LEU A 244 18.20 -6.21 11.99
N GLU A 245 18.93 -6.31 13.10
CA GLU A 245 20.09 -5.44 13.37
C GLU A 245 21.32 -5.75 12.50
N ASN A 246 21.38 -6.94 11.92
CA ASN A 246 22.49 -7.39 11.08
C ASN A 246 22.15 -7.38 9.58
N THR A 247 20.97 -6.86 9.18
CA THR A 247 20.45 -6.90 7.81
C THR A 247 20.81 -5.64 7.04
N PRO A 248 21.84 -5.65 6.18
CA PRO A 248 22.31 -4.47 5.45
C PRO A 248 21.38 -4.08 4.29
N TYR A 249 20.75 -5.06 3.61
CA TYR A 249 19.94 -4.83 2.43
C TYR A 249 18.47 -4.72 2.84
N ARG A 250 17.92 -3.50 2.72
CA ARG A 250 16.59 -3.18 3.27
C ARG A 250 15.74 -2.46 2.22
N ILE A 251 14.83 -3.17 1.59
CA ILE A 251 14.03 -2.65 0.48
C ILE A 251 12.54 -2.63 0.87
N GLY A 252 11.93 -1.45 0.82
CA GLY A 252 10.49 -1.31 0.94
C GLY A 252 9.85 -1.17 -0.44
N THR A 253 8.72 -1.83 -0.71
CA THR A 253 7.93 -1.59 -1.92
C THR A 253 6.53 -1.12 -1.55
N THR A 254 6.02 -0.10 -2.23
CA THR A 254 4.65 0.37 -2.01
C THR A 254 4.08 1.04 -3.23
N GLY A 255 2.76 0.94 -3.42
CA GLY A 255 2.04 1.64 -4.48
C GLY A 255 1.69 3.08 -4.13
N THR A 256 1.59 3.40 -2.86
CA THR A 256 1.06 4.68 -2.37
C THR A 256 1.68 5.08 -1.04
N LEU A 257 1.77 6.39 -0.83
CA LEU A 257 2.04 6.99 0.48
C LEU A 257 0.82 7.80 0.91
N ASP A 258 0.59 7.90 2.21
CA ASP A 258 -0.56 8.63 2.75
C ASP A 258 -0.38 10.16 2.78
N GLY A 259 0.80 10.66 2.39
CA GLY A 259 1.12 12.08 2.34
C GLY A 259 1.44 12.71 3.72
N VAL A 260 1.59 11.88 4.75
CA VAL A 260 1.95 12.34 6.10
C VAL A 260 3.47 12.29 6.27
N GLU A 261 4.09 13.45 6.52
CA GLU A 261 5.56 13.59 6.61
C GLU A 261 6.18 12.65 7.67
N VAL A 262 5.56 12.53 8.85
CA VAL A 262 6.04 11.62 9.91
C VAL A 262 6.11 10.17 9.42
N HIS A 263 5.10 9.73 8.68
CA HIS A 263 5.07 8.36 8.17
C HIS A 263 6.15 8.15 7.12
N LYS A 264 6.40 9.15 6.27
CA LYS A 264 7.47 9.15 5.29
C LYS A 264 8.83 8.97 5.97
N LEU A 265 9.14 9.80 6.98
CA LEU A 265 10.41 9.74 7.69
C LEU A 265 10.63 8.44 8.48
N ILE A 266 9.56 7.83 9.02
CA ILE A 266 9.66 6.49 9.63
C ILE A 266 10.04 5.46 8.58
N LEU A 267 9.42 5.49 7.40
CA LEU A 267 9.73 4.56 6.31
C LEU A 267 11.15 4.76 5.79
N GLU A 268 11.53 6.01 5.54
CA GLU A 268 12.90 6.35 5.13
C GLU A 268 13.92 5.92 6.18
N GLY A 269 13.60 6.11 7.46
CA GLY A 269 14.44 5.65 8.56
C GLY A 269 14.68 4.15 8.59
N LEU A 270 13.64 3.37 8.32
CA LEU A 270 13.69 1.90 8.37
C LEU A 270 14.29 1.27 7.12
N PHE A 271 14.03 1.84 5.95
CA PHE A 271 14.42 1.27 4.65
C PHE A 271 15.45 2.11 3.89
N GLY A 272 15.44 3.42 3.99
CA GLY A 272 16.22 4.35 3.18
C GLY A 272 15.33 5.27 2.35
N SER A 273 15.93 6.13 1.53
CA SER A 273 15.25 7.16 0.76
C SER A 273 14.18 6.60 -0.19
N ILE A 274 13.13 7.40 -0.43
CA ILE A 274 12.04 7.02 -1.33
C ILE A 274 12.43 7.31 -2.78
N LYS A 275 12.44 6.26 -3.60
CA LYS A 275 12.62 6.34 -5.06
C LYS A 275 11.29 6.15 -5.77
N LYS A 276 10.84 7.14 -6.48
CA LYS A 276 9.71 7.02 -7.41
C LYS A 276 10.16 6.22 -8.64
N VAL A 277 9.54 5.05 -8.85
CA VAL A 277 9.90 4.12 -9.93
C VAL A 277 9.21 4.50 -11.23
N THR A 278 7.89 4.67 -11.18
CA THR A 278 7.05 5.10 -12.30
C THR A 278 5.74 5.70 -11.77
N THR A 279 4.90 6.18 -12.67
CA THR A 279 3.57 6.73 -12.34
C THR A 279 2.47 5.94 -13.03
N THR A 280 1.25 5.98 -12.48
CA THR A 280 0.07 5.39 -13.13
C THR A 280 -0.12 5.96 -14.55
N LYS A 281 0.09 7.27 -14.72
CA LYS A 281 0.01 7.94 -16.02
C LYS A 281 1.01 7.37 -17.04
N GLU A 282 2.27 7.18 -16.64
CA GLU A 282 3.30 6.58 -17.52
C GLU A 282 2.94 5.16 -17.92
N LEU A 283 2.44 4.36 -16.96
CA LEU A 283 1.99 2.99 -17.23
C LEU A 283 0.83 2.94 -18.22
N ILE A 284 -0.14 3.87 -18.11
CA ILE A 284 -1.25 4.00 -19.06
C ILE A 284 -0.73 4.44 -20.44
N LYS A 285 0.11 5.49 -20.48
CA LYS A 285 0.71 6.02 -21.72
C LYS A 285 1.47 4.93 -22.48
N ASN A 286 2.24 4.11 -21.76
CA ASN A 286 3.01 3.01 -22.32
C ASN A 286 2.17 1.75 -22.56
N LYS A 287 0.85 1.85 -22.44
CA LYS A 287 -0.09 0.73 -22.60
C LYS A 287 0.27 -0.50 -21.75
N THR A 288 0.94 -0.30 -20.63
CA THR A 288 1.27 -1.38 -19.66
C THR A 288 0.05 -1.80 -18.85
N ILE A 289 -0.81 -0.84 -18.53
CA ILE A 289 -2.10 -1.04 -17.86
C ILE A 289 -3.22 -0.41 -18.69
N SER A 290 -4.46 -0.78 -18.38
CA SER A 290 -5.66 -0.24 -19.01
C SER A 290 -5.84 1.24 -18.67
N SER A 291 -6.50 2.00 -19.54
CA SER A 291 -6.97 3.34 -19.19
C SER A 291 -8.14 3.28 -18.19
N ILE A 292 -8.43 4.41 -17.54
CA ILE A 292 -9.60 4.55 -16.66
C ILE A 292 -10.36 5.83 -16.99
N ASP A 293 -11.69 5.72 -17.01
CA ASP A 293 -12.61 6.84 -17.04
C ASP A 293 -13.39 6.91 -15.73
N ILE A 294 -13.31 8.04 -15.03
CA ILE A 294 -13.97 8.20 -13.73
C ILE A 294 -15.24 9.05 -13.89
N ASN A 295 -16.36 8.47 -13.53
CA ASN A 295 -17.67 9.11 -13.47
C ASN A 295 -18.03 9.36 -12.00
N CYS A 296 -17.92 10.60 -11.55
CA CYS A 296 -18.31 11.02 -10.21
C CYS A 296 -19.80 11.35 -10.19
N LEU A 297 -20.59 10.58 -9.47
CA LEU A 297 -22.04 10.70 -9.40
C LEU A 297 -22.44 11.29 -8.04
N ILE A 298 -22.82 12.58 -8.02
CA ILE A 298 -23.24 13.28 -6.81
C ILE A 298 -24.76 13.17 -6.67
N LEU A 299 -25.19 12.39 -5.68
CA LEU A 299 -26.61 12.21 -5.37
C LEU A 299 -27.12 13.35 -4.49
N LYS A 300 -28.15 14.06 -4.94
CA LYS A 300 -28.81 15.12 -4.19
C LYS A 300 -30.08 14.61 -3.52
N TYR A 301 -30.22 14.95 -2.25
CA TYR A 301 -31.33 14.60 -1.38
C TYR A 301 -32.33 15.76 -1.25
N ASN A 302 -33.50 15.47 -0.76
CA ASN A 302 -34.50 16.52 -0.52
C ASN A 302 -34.11 17.39 0.69
N LYS A 303 -34.69 18.59 0.77
CA LYS A 303 -34.37 19.59 1.82
C LYS A 303 -34.64 19.09 3.25
N LYS A 304 -35.65 18.21 3.45
CA LYS A 304 -35.99 17.66 4.76
C LYS A 304 -34.88 16.71 5.26
N GLU A 305 -34.43 15.84 4.39
CA GLU A 305 -33.33 14.91 4.68
C GLU A 305 -32.04 15.67 4.98
N CYS A 306 -31.68 16.67 4.16
CA CYS A 306 -30.53 17.54 4.42
C CYS A 306 -30.58 18.20 5.79
N ALA A 307 -31.77 18.73 6.20
CA ALA A 307 -31.94 19.34 7.51
C ALA A 307 -31.80 18.36 8.68
N VAL A 308 -32.25 17.12 8.50
CA VAL A 308 -32.10 16.06 9.51
C VAL A 308 -30.63 15.67 9.66
N VAL A 309 -29.95 15.37 8.53
CA VAL A 309 -28.56 14.92 8.53
C VAL A 309 -27.59 16.01 9.00
N SER A 310 -27.91 17.29 8.81
CA SER A 310 -27.07 18.40 9.28
C SER A 310 -26.81 18.41 10.80
N LYS A 311 -27.63 17.71 11.57
CA LYS A 311 -27.55 17.59 13.04
C LYS A 311 -26.82 16.31 13.48
N MET A 312 -26.52 15.41 12.54
CA MET A 312 -25.90 14.11 12.80
C MET A 312 -24.40 14.24 12.95
N ASN A 313 -23.81 13.32 13.72
CA ASN A 313 -22.37 13.09 13.72
C ASN A 313 -21.95 12.25 12.50
N TYR A 314 -20.65 12.07 12.32
CA TYR A 314 -20.12 11.34 11.16
C TYR A 314 -20.64 9.90 11.02
N GLN A 315 -20.76 9.17 12.13
CA GLN A 315 -21.24 7.79 12.08
C GLN A 315 -22.73 7.71 11.76
N GLU A 316 -23.52 8.60 12.33
CA GLU A 316 -24.96 8.71 12.03
C GLU A 316 -25.20 9.09 10.56
N GLU A 317 -24.38 10.02 10.00
CA GLU A 317 -24.44 10.36 8.57
C GLU A 317 -24.13 9.14 7.69
N ILE A 318 -23.08 8.37 8.02
CA ILE A 318 -22.74 7.13 7.28
C ILE A 318 -23.91 6.14 7.36
N ASP A 319 -24.44 5.89 8.55
CA ASP A 319 -25.54 4.95 8.75
C ASP A 319 -26.80 5.38 7.95
N PHE A 320 -27.12 6.68 7.93
CA PHE A 320 -28.20 7.23 7.10
C PHE A 320 -27.97 6.96 5.62
N ILE A 321 -26.78 7.30 5.10
CA ILE A 321 -26.43 7.18 3.68
C ILE A 321 -26.51 5.72 3.22
N VAL A 322 -25.89 4.79 3.96
CA VAL A 322 -25.77 3.38 3.52
C VAL A 322 -27.09 2.62 3.64
N SER A 323 -28.00 3.06 4.52
CA SER A 323 -29.33 2.45 4.68
C SER A 323 -30.42 3.10 3.82
N HIS A 324 -30.12 4.19 3.10
CA HIS A 324 -31.12 4.94 2.36
C HIS A 324 -31.69 4.17 1.16
N PRO A 325 -33.01 3.87 1.11
CA PRO A 325 -33.57 2.96 0.11
C PRO A 325 -33.43 3.43 -1.34
N GLU A 326 -33.76 4.70 -1.63
CA GLU A 326 -33.70 5.23 -2.99
C GLU A 326 -32.24 5.34 -3.50
N ARG A 327 -31.29 5.60 -2.59
CA ARG A 327 -29.86 5.56 -2.90
C ARG A 327 -29.41 4.16 -3.32
N ASN A 328 -29.75 3.18 -2.51
CA ASN A 328 -29.35 1.78 -2.75
C ASN A 328 -30.03 1.25 -4.03
N LYS A 329 -31.27 1.56 -4.26
CA LYS A 329 -31.99 1.26 -5.50
C LYS A 329 -31.32 1.92 -6.72
N TYR A 330 -30.93 3.20 -6.62
CA TYR A 330 -30.19 3.89 -7.67
C TYR A 330 -28.88 3.18 -8.00
N ILE A 331 -28.10 2.82 -6.98
CA ILE A 331 -26.82 2.10 -7.17
C ILE A 331 -27.04 0.75 -7.84
N CYS A 332 -28.03 -0.03 -7.38
CA CYS A 332 -28.33 -1.33 -7.96
C CYS A 332 -28.82 -1.26 -9.42
N ASN A 333 -29.68 -0.29 -9.73
CA ASN A 333 -30.12 -0.03 -11.11
C ASN A 333 -28.96 0.39 -12.02
N LEU A 334 -28.05 1.24 -11.50
CA LEU A 334 -26.81 1.57 -12.23
C LEU A 334 -26.00 0.29 -12.51
N VAL A 335 -25.75 -0.53 -11.49
CA VAL A 335 -24.97 -1.77 -11.62
C VAL A 335 -25.60 -2.75 -12.63
N GLU A 336 -26.91 -2.91 -12.57
CA GLU A 336 -27.68 -3.76 -13.50
C GLU A 336 -27.51 -3.29 -14.95
N SER A 337 -27.56 -1.97 -15.19
CA SER A 337 -27.42 -1.38 -16.53
C SER A 337 -26.02 -1.51 -17.14
N LEU A 338 -24.98 -1.73 -16.32
CA LEU A 338 -23.60 -1.84 -16.79
C LEU A 338 -23.34 -3.20 -17.44
N LYS A 339 -22.60 -3.21 -18.53
CA LYS A 339 -22.14 -4.43 -19.21
C LYS A 339 -20.68 -4.72 -18.88
N GLY A 340 -20.34 -6.00 -18.81
CA GLY A 340 -19.03 -6.49 -18.41
C GLY A 340 -18.90 -6.69 -16.89
N ASN A 341 -17.87 -7.42 -16.49
CA ASN A 341 -17.64 -7.73 -15.08
C ASN A 341 -17.59 -6.44 -14.26
N THR A 342 -18.52 -6.32 -13.32
CA THR A 342 -18.77 -5.13 -12.51
C THR A 342 -18.48 -5.41 -11.04
N LEU A 343 -17.58 -4.64 -10.46
CA LEU A 343 -17.21 -4.71 -9.04
C LEU A 343 -17.92 -3.62 -8.25
N VAL A 344 -18.69 -4.01 -7.25
CA VAL A 344 -19.37 -3.10 -6.32
C VAL A 344 -18.66 -3.12 -4.97
N LEU A 345 -18.06 -2.00 -4.56
CA LEU A 345 -17.29 -1.91 -3.33
C LEU A 345 -18.07 -1.25 -2.21
N PHE A 346 -18.19 -1.98 -1.11
CA PHE A 346 -18.86 -1.50 0.11
C PHE A 346 -17.95 -1.58 1.35
N GLN A 347 -18.32 -0.86 2.42
CA GLN A 347 -17.55 -0.87 3.68
C GLN A 347 -18.23 -1.68 4.79
N LEU A 348 -19.53 -1.50 5.00
CA LEU A 348 -20.31 -2.13 6.06
C LEU A 348 -21.05 -3.34 5.48
N ILE A 349 -20.77 -4.53 6.02
CA ILE A 349 -21.31 -5.79 5.48
C ILE A 349 -22.82 -5.85 5.70
N GLU A 350 -23.26 -5.84 6.97
CA GLU A 350 -24.66 -6.02 7.34
C GLU A 350 -25.53 -4.82 6.94
N LYS A 351 -25.05 -3.61 7.19
CA LYS A 351 -25.82 -2.37 6.96
C LYS A 351 -25.86 -1.91 5.51
N HIS A 352 -25.01 -2.44 4.64
CA HIS A 352 -24.93 -1.98 3.25
C HIS A 352 -24.68 -3.12 2.26
N GLY A 353 -23.65 -3.93 2.45
CA GLY A 353 -23.30 -5.01 1.50
C GLY A 353 -24.44 -6.01 1.28
N ASN A 354 -25.03 -6.52 2.35
CA ASN A 354 -26.16 -7.44 2.29
C ASN A 354 -27.38 -6.80 1.61
N ILE A 355 -27.65 -5.52 1.89
CA ILE A 355 -28.79 -4.78 1.28
C ILE A 355 -28.58 -4.68 -0.24
N LEU A 356 -27.40 -4.23 -0.67
CA LEU A 356 -27.09 -4.13 -2.10
C LEU A 356 -27.18 -5.50 -2.80
N HIS A 357 -26.65 -6.53 -2.16
CA HIS A 357 -26.69 -7.90 -2.70
C HIS A 357 -28.13 -8.38 -2.89
N SER A 358 -28.98 -8.27 -1.85
CA SER A 358 -30.38 -8.69 -1.93
C SER A 358 -31.16 -7.94 -3.02
N ILE A 359 -30.98 -6.62 -3.14
CA ILE A 359 -31.63 -5.85 -4.21
C ILE A 359 -31.14 -6.32 -5.59
N LEU A 360 -29.84 -6.58 -5.76
CA LEU A 360 -29.30 -7.07 -7.02
C LEU A 360 -29.82 -8.46 -7.38
N GLU A 361 -29.96 -9.37 -6.41
CA GLU A 361 -30.57 -10.69 -6.63
C GLU A 361 -32.03 -10.62 -7.11
N GLU A 362 -32.78 -9.57 -6.69
CA GLU A 362 -34.15 -9.35 -7.10
C GLU A 362 -34.30 -8.77 -8.52
N ILE A 363 -33.38 -7.86 -8.93
CA ILE A 363 -33.55 -7.10 -10.18
C ILE A 363 -32.71 -7.62 -11.34
N VAL A 364 -31.62 -8.35 -11.08
CA VAL A 364 -30.69 -8.83 -12.11
C VAL A 364 -31.20 -10.16 -12.69
N ASP A 365 -31.14 -10.28 -14.01
CA ASP A 365 -31.51 -11.52 -14.71
C ASP A 365 -30.69 -12.71 -14.19
N SER A 366 -31.35 -13.84 -14.00
CA SER A 366 -30.76 -15.08 -13.45
C SER A 366 -29.59 -15.65 -14.29
N SER A 367 -29.45 -15.25 -15.54
CA SER A 367 -28.31 -15.60 -16.39
C SER A 367 -27.02 -14.87 -16.01
N ARG A 368 -27.13 -13.73 -15.33
CA ARG A 368 -25.98 -12.90 -14.88
C ARG A 368 -25.59 -13.27 -13.46
N LYS A 369 -24.38 -13.81 -13.28
CA LYS A 369 -23.91 -14.29 -11.99
C LYS A 369 -23.57 -13.14 -11.03
N ILE A 370 -23.98 -13.28 -9.77
CA ILE A 370 -23.68 -12.36 -8.69
C ILE A 370 -22.83 -13.09 -7.64
N PHE A 371 -21.73 -12.49 -7.24
CA PHE A 371 -20.83 -13.01 -6.21
C PHE A 371 -20.76 -12.03 -5.03
N PHE A 372 -20.74 -12.57 -3.80
CA PHE A 372 -20.63 -11.78 -2.58
C PHE A 372 -19.40 -12.20 -1.78
N VAL A 373 -18.45 -11.26 -1.54
CA VAL A 373 -17.16 -11.55 -0.92
C VAL A 373 -16.80 -10.52 0.14
N TYR A 374 -16.52 -10.97 1.35
CA TYR A 374 -16.19 -10.10 2.48
C TYR A 374 -15.12 -10.72 3.39
N GLY A 375 -14.78 -10.06 4.50
CA GLY A 375 -13.72 -10.49 5.42
C GLY A 375 -13.91 -11.88 6.03
N GLY A 376 -15.16 -12.31 6.22
CA GLY A 376 -15.51 -13.65 6.71
C GLY A 376 -15.46 -14.78 5.66
N THR A 377 -15.33 -14.45 4.36
CA THR A 377 -15.12 -15.46 3.31
C THR A 377 -13.73 -16.06 3.45
N ASP A 378 -13.59 -17.37 3.50
CA ASP A 378 -12.29 -18.05 3.58
C ASP A 378 -11.43 -17.86 2.32
N ALA A 379 -10.15 -18.17 2.40
CA ALA A 379 -9.20 -17.93 1.31
C ALA A 379 -9.49 -18.77 0.07
N ASP A 380 -9.88 -20.04 0.25
CA ASP A 380 -10.14 -20.96 -0.85
C ASP A 380 -11.41 -20.55 -1.61
N SER A 381 -12.45 -20.13 -0.89
CA SER A 381 -13.68 -19.60 -1.50
C SER A 381 -13.42 -18.31 -2.28
N ARG A 382 -12.54 -17.42 -1.79
CA ARG A 382 -12.15 -16.21 -2.53
C ARG A 382 -11.42 -16.55 -3.82
N GLU A 383 -10.54 -17.53 -3.78
CA GLU A 383 -9.80 -17.98 -4.96
C GLU A 383 -10.73 -18.62 -6.00
N LYS A 384 -11.67 -19.45 -5.57
CA LYS A 384 -12.72 -20.00 -6.46
C LYS A 384 -13.54 -18.91 -7.14
N VAL A 385 -13.98 -17.89 -6.37
CA VAL A 385 -14.69 -16.73 -6.95
C VAL A 385 -13.82 -16.02 -7.97
N ARG A 386 -12.53 -15.80 -7.69
CA ARG A 386 -11.60 -15.20 -8.64
C ARG A 386 -11.54 -15.97 -9.95
N GLU A 387 -11.34 -17.30 -9.89
CA GLU A 387 -11.26 -18.15 -11.07
C GLU A 387 -12.55 -18.17 -11.88
N LEU A 388 -13.70 -18.17 -11.20
CA LEU A 388 -14.99 -18.11 -11.87
C LEU A 388 -15.20 -16.79 -12.60
N VAL A 389 -14.93 -15.66 -11.92
CA VAL A 389 -15.11 -14.32 -12.50
C VAL A 389 -14.15 -14.08 -13.67
N GLU A 390 -12.93 -14.61 -13.63
CA GLU A 390 -11.99 -14.48 -14.75
C GLU A 390 -12.50 -15.17 -16.04
N LYS A 391 -13.36 -16.18 -15.91
CA LYS A 391 -14.01 -16.87 -17.04
C LYS A 391 -15.31 -16.21 -17.49
N GLU A 392 -15.92 -15.40 -16.60
CA GLU A 392 -17.17 -14.70 -16.91
C GLU A 392 -16.92 -13.41 -17.70
N LYS A 393 -17.91 -13.05 -18.52
CA LYS A 393 -17.87 -11.84 -19.34
C LYS A 393 -18.74 -10.71 -18.80
N ASP A 394 -19.74 -11.04 -17.97
CA ASP A 394 -20.73 -10.10 -17.46
C ASP A 394 -21.23 -10.51 -16.07
N ALA A 395 -20.33 -10.61 -15.10
CA ALA A 395 -20.63 -10.92 -13.71
C ALA A 395 -20.67 -9.67 -12.83
N ILE A 396 -21.38 -9.74 -11.71
CA ILE A 396 -21.40 -8.73 -10.65
C ILE A 396 -20.68 -9.29 -9.43
N ILE A 397 -19.75 -8.52 -8.86
CA ILE A 397 -19.00 -8.89 -7.67
C ILE A 397 -19.24 -7.83 -6.60
N CYS A 398 -20.01 -8.17 -5.57
CA CYS A 398 -20.16 -7.34 -4.38
C CYS A 398 -19.04 -7.67 -3.40
N ALA A 399 -18.10 -6.76 -3.18
CA ALA A 399 -16.95 -7.02 -2.33
C ALA A 399 -16.72 -5.92 -1.28
N SER A 400 -16.28 -6.31 -0.08
CA SER A 400 -15.83 -5.31 0.89
C SER A 400 -14.48 -4.71 0.47
N TYR A 401 -14.29 -3.40 0.73
CA TYR A 401 -13.02 -2.71 0.42
C TYR A 401 -11.79 -3.42 1.01
N GLY A 402 -11.91 -3.97 2.22
CA GLY A 402 -10.80 -4.66 2.89
C GLY A 402 -10.32 -5.88 2.11
N VAL A 403 -11.25 -6.72 1.68
CA VAL A 403 -10.94 -7.95 0.93
C VAL A 403 -10.41 -7.62 -0.45
N TYR A 404 -11.04 -6.69 -1.15
CA TYR A 404 -10.60 -6.35 -2.49
C TYR A 404 -9.23 -5.65 -2.51
N SER A 405 -8.95 -4.77 -1.54
CA SER A 405 -7.66 -4.05 -1.50
C SER A 405 -6.47 -4.95 -1.18
N THR A 406 -6.67 -6.08 -0.51
CA THR A 406 -5.57 -6.93 0.00
C THR A 406 -5.61 -8.39 -0.44
N GLY A 407 -6.73 -8.89 -0.98
CA GLY A 407 -6.93 -10.34 -1.09
C GLY A 407 -7.40 -10.90 -2.42
N ILE A 408 -8.03 -10.12 -3.30
CA ILE A 408 -8.58 -10.65 -4.55
C ILE A 408 -7.93 -9.98 -5.75
N ASN A 409 -7.37 -10.78 -6.66
CA ASN A 409 -6.70 -10.32 -7.86
C ASN A 409 -7.47 -10.72 -9.11
N ILE A 410 -8.52 -10.00 -9.47
CA ILE A 410 -9.30 -10.22 -10.68
C ILE A 410 -8.82 -9.25 -11.78
N ARG A 411 -8.38 -9.77 -12.92
CA ARG A 411 -7.87 -8.95 -14.04
C ARG A 411 -9.00 -8.45 -14.93
N ASN A 412 -10.07 -9.21 -15.07
CA ASN A 412 -11.17 -8.98 -16.00
C ASN A 412 -12.30 -8.11 -15.39
N ILE A 413 -11.96 -7.00 -14.71
CA ILE A 413 -12.95 -6.05 -14.18
C ILE A 413 -13.09 -4.87 -15.14
N HIS A 414 -14.29 -4.68 -15.69
CA HIS A 414 -14.62 -3.60 -16.63
C HIS A 414 -15.15 -2.35 -15.92
N ASN A 415 -15.98 -2.55 -14.88
CA ASN A 415 -16.57 -1.47 -14.13
C ASN A 415 -16.29 -1.62 -12.63
N ILE A 416 -16.02 -0.50 -11.97
CA ILE A 416 -15.87 -0.42 -10.52
C ILE A 416 -16.87 0.60 -10.01
N VAL A 417 -17.65 0.25 -8.98
CA VAL A 417 -18.62 1.13 -8.33
C VAL A 417 -18.21 1.32 -6.87
N PHE A 418 -17.85 2.54 -6.50
CA PHE A 418 -17.62 2.91 -5.11
C PHE A 418 -18.97 3.20 -4.45
N ALA A 419 -19.63 2.16 -3.95
CA ALA A 419 -20.96 2.26 -3.35
C ALA A 419 -20.94 2.93 -1.96
N SER A 420 -19.85 2.74 -1.18
CA SER A 420 -19.67 3.38 0.13
C SER A 420 -18.68 4.54 0.07
N PRO A 421 -18.95 5.65 0.78
CA PRO A 421 -18.01 6.76 0.89
C PRO A 421 -16.66 6.30 1.50
N SER A 422 -15.54 6.69 0.90
CA SER A 422 -14.20 6.40 1.42
C SER A 422 -13.31 7.64 1.36
N LYS A 423 -12.65 7.94 2.49
CA LYS A 423 -11.64 9.02 2.58
C LYS A 423 -10.22 8.52 2.26
N SER A 424 -9.97 7.22 2.42
CA SER A 424 -8.61 6.66 2.37
C SER A 424 -7.99 6.76 0.98
N ARG A 425 -6.97 7.62 0.81
CA ARG A 425 -6.17 7.73 -0.43
C ARG A 425 -5.60 6.37 -0.86
N ILE A 426 -5.01 5.64 0.07
CA ILE A 426 -4.39 4.33 -0.19
C ILE A 426 -5.43 3.36 -0.73
N ARG A 427 -6.55 3.21 -0.02
CA ARG A 427 -7.62 2.28 -0.40
C ARG A 427 -8.20 2.59 -1.77
N ASN A 428 -8.46 3.87 -2.06
CA ASN A 428 -9.01 4.29 -3.35
C ASN A 428 -8.02 3.98 -4.48
N LEU A 429 -6.74 4.35 -4.34
CA LEU A 429 -5.73 4.09 -5.35
C LEU A 429 -5.44 2.59 -5.56
N GLN A 430 -5.44 1.79 -4.50
CA GLN A 430 -5.30 0.34 -4.61
C GLN A 430 -6.48 -0.30 -5.35
N SER A 431 -7.70 0.14 -5.03
CA SER A 431 -8.91 -0.35 -5.71
C SER A 431 -8.92 0.02 -7.20
N ILE A 432 -8.58 1.26 -7.53
CA ILE A 432 -8.44 1.72 -8.92
C ILE A 432 -7.34 0.92 -9.62
N GLY A 433 -6.15 0.84 -9.04
CA GLY A 433 -5.00 0.18 -9.64
C GLY A 433 -5.22 -1.30 -9.96
N ARG A 434 -6.02 -2.01 -9.16
CA ARG A 434 -6.43 -3.40 -9.49
C ARG A 434 -7.36 -3.44 -10.70
N GLY A 435 -8.29 -2.50 -10.80
CA GLY A 435 -9.16 -2.35 -11.95
C GLY A 435 -8.42 -1.96 -13.24
N LEU A 436 -7.20 -1.42 -13.14
CA LEU A 436 -6.39 -1.07 -14.31
C LEU A 436 -5.57 -2.22 -14.90
N ARG A 437 -5.58 -3.40 -14.28
CA ARG A 437 -4.89 -4.57 -14.83
C ARG A 437 -5.45 -4.94 -16.20
N LYS A 438 -4.56 -5.21 -17.15
CA LYS A 438 -4.95 -5.66 -18.47
C LYS A 438 -5.47 -7.10 -18.45
N SER A 439 -6.45 -7.37 -19.30
CA SER A 439 -6.83 -8.71 -19.75
C SER A 439 -6.94 -8.69 -21.27
N GLU A 440 -7.05 -9.84 -21.89
CA GLU A 440 -7.20 -9.98 -23.36
C GLU A 440 -8.45 -9.28 -23.89
N THR A 441 -9.47 -9.12 -23.04
CA THR A 441 -10.78 -8.57 -23.40
C THR A 441 -10.98 -7.12 -22.96
N LYS A 442 -9.92 -6.43 -22.41
CA LYS A 442 -10.10 -5.14 -21.74
C LYS A 442 -8.96 -4.17 -21.98
N ASP A 443 -9.28 -3.06 -22.67
CA ASP A 443 -8.37 -1.93 -22.88
C ASP A 443 -8.63 -0.75 -21.93
N SER A 444 -9.85 -0.64 -21.39
CA SER A 444 -10.26 0.44 -20.48
C SER A 444 -11.13 -0.07 -19.34
N ALA A 445 -11.10 0.61 -18.21
CA ALA A 445 -11.98 0.42 -17.08
C ALA A 445 -12.79 1.68 -16.80
N ARG A 446 -13.97 1.53 -16.20
CA ARG A 446 -14.80 2.66 -15.75
C ARG A 446 -14.97 2.61 -14.25
N LEU A 447 -14.75 3.75 -13.61
CA LEU A 447 -15.05 3.93 -12.19
C LEU A 447 -16.29 4.82 -12.04
N TYR A 448 -17.24 4.37 -11.26
CA TYR A 448 -18.41 5.13 -10.81
C TYR A 448 -18.23 5.45 -9.32
N ASP A 449 -17.88 6.70 -9.05
CA ASP A 449 -17.66 7.20 -7.68
C ASP A 449 -18.94 7.83 -7.15
N ILE A 450 -19.67 7.11 -6.31
CA ILE A 450 -20.92 7.58 -5.71
C ILE A 450 -20.61 8.49 -4.53
N SER A 451 -21.18 9.67 -4.55
CA SER A 451 -21.04 10.68 -3.49
C SER A 451 -22.40 11.28 -3.14
N ASP A 452 -22.55 11.75 -1.92
CA ASP A 452 -23.82 12.15 -1.34
C ASP A 452 -23.78 13.63 -0.95
N ASP A 453 -24.59 14.46 -1.59
CA ASP A 453 -24.74 15.89 -1.28
C ASP A 453 -25.97 16.11 -0.39
N LEU A 454 -25.71 16.20 0.92
CA LEU A 454 -26.64 16.49 1.98
C LEU A 454 -26.38 17.89 2.57
N THR A 455 -25.88 18.81 1.73
CA THR A 455 -25.59 20.19 2.13
C THR A 455 -26.85 20.89 2.66
N HIS A 456 -26.71 21.52 3.84
CA HIS A 456 -27.76 22.31 4.46
C HIS A 456 -27.21 23.64 4.96
N ASN A 457 -27.85 24.77 4.59
CA ASN A 457 -27.41 26.13 4.95
C ASN A 457 -25.92 26.34 4.72
N ASP A 458 -25.43 26.05 3.51
CA ASP A 458 -24.04 26.16 3.04
C ASP A 458 -23.03 25.25 3.78
N ARG A 459 -23.48 24.47 4.76
CA ARG A 459 -22.66 23.48 5.46
C ARG A 459 -22.68 22.16 4.70
N LYS A 460 -21.53 21.80 4.10
CA LYS A 460 -21.32 20.49 3.48
C LYS A 460 -21.31 19.39 4.54
N ASN A 461 -21.91 18.26 4.21
CA ASN A 461 -21.83 17.06 5.03
C ASN A 461 -20.44 16.41 4.99
N TYR A 462 -20.17 15.50 5.92
CA TYR A 462 -18.84 14.87 6.08
C TYR A 462 -18.42 14.09 4.83
N THR A 463 -19.31 13.29 4.25
CA THR A 463 -18.98 12.42 3.10
C THR A 463 -18.77 13.21 1.81
N LEU A 464 -19.43 14.35 1.64
CA LEU A 464 -19.15 15.27 0.54
C LEU A 464 -17.76 15.92 0.66
N ASN A 465 -17.31 16.21 1.88
CA ASN A 465 -15.92 16.65 2.10
C ASN A 465 -14.91 15.53 1.74
N HIS A 466 -15.23 14.26 2.03
CA HIS A 466 -14.41 13.13 1.60
C HIS A 466 -14.36 13.00 0.06
N PHE A 467 -15.44 13.31 -0.63
CA PHE A 467 -15.43 13.38 -2.09
C PHE A 467 -14.47 14.44 -2.60
N SER A 468 -14.43 15.62 -1.99
CA SER A 468 -13.46 16.66 -2.35
C SER A 468 -12.00 16.15 -2.23
N GLU A 469 -11.69 15.33 -1.22
CA GLU A 469 -10.37 14.70 -1.11
C GLU A 469 -10.11 13.66 -2.22
N ARG A 470 -11.12 12.90 -2.65
CA ARG A 470 -10.98 11.98 -3.80
C ARG A 470 -10.70 12.72 -5.10
N ILE A 471 -11.36 13.85 -5.34
CA ILE A 471 -11.09 14.70 -6.52
C ILE A 471 -9.63 15.18 -6.53
N LYS A 472 -9.06 15.56 -5.37
CA LYS A 472 -7.63 15.90 -5.28
C LYS A 472 -6.73 14.73 -5.68
N ILE A 473 -7.11 13.49 -5.30
CA ILE A 473 -6.39 12.28 -5.69
C ILE A 473 -6.46 12.10 -7.21
N TYR A 474 -7.65 12.17 -7.80
CA TYR A 474 -7.82 12.01 -9.26
C TYR A 474 -7.02 13.06 -10.04
N SER A 475 -7.04 14.30 -9.58
CA SER A 475 -6.25 15.39 -10.17
C SER A 475 -4.74 15.16 -10.01
N SER A 476 -4.27 14.72 -8.82
CA SER A 476 -2.84 14.48 -8.58
C SER A 476 -2.28 13.30 -9.38
N GLU A 477 -3.10 12.27 -9.60
CA GLU A 477 -2.77 11.10 -10.44
C GLU A 477 -3.06 11.36 -11.95
N GLN A 478 -3.64 12.51 -12.26
CA GLN A 478 -4.01 12.93 -13.61
C GLN A 478 -4.99 11.96 -14.30
N PHE A 479 -5.90 11.36 -13.53
CA PHE A 479 -6.98 10.56 -14.07
C PHE A 479 -8.05 11.47 -14.71
N PRO A 480 -8.58 11.14 -15.90
CA PRO A 480 -9.72 11.84 -16.45
C PRO A 480 -10.98 11.55 -15.62
N TYR A 481 -11.71 12.59 -15.23
CA TYR A 481 -12.97 12.45 -14.52
C TYR A 481 -14.03 13.42 -15.00
N LYS A 482 -15.29 13.00 -14.86
CA LYS A 482 -16.49 13.82 -15.12
C LYS A 482 -17.37 13.81 -13.88
N ILE A 483 -18.04 14.93 -13.60
CA ILE A 483 -18.93 15.07 -12.46
C ILE A 483 -20.36 15.19 -12.98
N TYR A 484 -21.25 14.36 -12.45
CA TYR A 484 -22.68 14.36 -12.73
C TYR A 484 -23.46 14.58 -11.43
N VAL A 485 -24.49 15.39 -11.49
CA VAL A 485 -25.38 15.65 -10.36
C VAL A 485 -26.73 14.99 -10.64
N ILE A 486 -27.20 14.18 -9.70
CA ILE A 486 -28.39 13.35 -9.83
C ILE A 486 -29.30 13.61 -8.65
N SER A 487 -30.53 14.04 -8.92
CA SER A 487 -31.54 14.19 -7.85
C SER A 487 -32.18 12.84 -7.58
N LEU A 488 -32.08 12.37 -6.34
CA LEU A 488 -32.86 11.21 -5.90
C LEU A 488 -34.33 11.60 -5.91
N LYS A 489 -35.16 10.76 -6.56
CA LYS A 489 -36.60 10.93 -6.51
C LYS A 489 -37.06 10.44 -5.15
N GLY A 490 -37.48 11.35 -4.29
CA GLY A 490 -38.14 11.04 -3.01
C GLY A 490 -39.60 10.72 -3.20
#